data_354ede7630ae301a307e64e6aa3da012
#
_entry.id   354ede7630ae301a307e64e6aa3da012
#
_cell.length_a   1.000
_cell.length_b   1.000
_cell.length_c   1.000
_cell.angle_alpha   90.00
_cell.angle_beta   90.00
_cell.angle_gamma   90.00
#
_symmetry.space_group_name_H-M   'P 1'
#
loop_
_entity.id
_entity.type
_entity.pdbx_description
1 polymer ?
#
loop_
_entity_poly.entity_id
_entity_poly.type
_entity_poly.pdbx_seq_one_letter_code
_entity_poly.pdbx_strand_id
1 'polypeptide(L)'
;QPGHPRHERPAFPEADIKNFHDYRLDACPECGNAEVTFLDQPPRVLQQMEIEEVIVRKEEHRSYPVWCEGCQKVHYHPFPEAVVKEGLFKERLTALVAYMKSVDHASFSTIRKFVRDVMNEKVSRGYLRKVVEKASAALEAPYEELLKRLPLEQALNVDETGHKDNGGKFWTWVFRAELYVLFKIDKTRGSKVLLDVLGEEFDGVLGCDYFSAYHKYMSDFNITVQFCIAHLIRDIKFLAGLPDAETRAYGERLLAAIKAMFKVIHHRDETDPPAFQRALEQARDRILEVALGEVPSRLDANGKEMKREAFNMARRFRENGKAYFEFITTPGIGPTNNLAEQAVRFVVLDRRITQGTRGLKGRETCERLWTVVGTCAMQGRSAFEFILAAVRAHFRSEPAPSLLPALG
;
A
#
# COMPACT_ATOMS: atom_id res chain seq x y z
N GLN A 1 9.48 2.19 30.85
CA GLN A 1 9.76 2.99 29.65
C GLN A 1 9.23 4.39 29.90
N PRO A 2 9.97 5.47 29.63
CA PRO A 2 9.43 6.81 29.65
C PRO A 2 8.32 6.89 28.62
N GLY A 3 7.16 7.44 29.01
CA GLY A 3 6.03 7.64 28.10
C GLY A 3 6.41 8.54 26.91
N HIS A 4 5.78 8.35 25.76
CA HIS A 4 5.95 9.21 24.60
C HIS A 4 5.80 10.68 25.02
N PRO A 5 6.68 11.59 24.56
CA PRO A 5 6.51 13.02 24.80
C PRO A 5 5.13 13.44 24.27
N ARG A 6 4.44 14.26 25.08
CA ARG A 6 3.13 14.80 24.74
C ARG A 6 3.28 15.67 23.49
N HIS A 7 2.79 15.23 22.35
CA HIS A 7 2.70 16.06 21.16
C HIS A 7 1.57 17.09 21.37
N GLU A 8 1.98 18.32 21.64
CA GLU A 8 1.03 19.42 21.63
C GLU A 8 0.69 19.75 20.19
N ARG A 9 -0.60 19.90 19.92
CA ARG A 9 -1.09 20.31 18.60
C ARG A 9 -0.65 21.75 18.35
N PRO A 10 -0.06 22.08 17.19
CA PRO A 10 0.20 23.47 16.83
C PRO A 10 -1.12 24.27 16.78
N ALA A 11 -1.07 25.51 17.22
CA ALA A 11 -2.19 26.43 17.14
C ALA A 11 -2.61 26.66 15.69
N PHE A 12 -3.91 26.88 15.46
CA PHE A 12 -4.39 27.33 14.16
C PHE A 12 -3.80 28.70 13.84
N PRO A 13 -3.37 28.94 12.59
CA PRO A 13 -3.07 30.28 12.12
C PRO A 13 -4.27 31.21 12.27
N GLU A 14 -4.05 32.46 12.61
CA GLU A 14 -5.12 33.46 12.79
C GLU A 14 -6.00 33.60 11.53
N ALA A 15 -5.40 33.47 10.34
CA ALA A 15 -6.11 33.51 9.05
C ALA A 15 -7.16 32.40 8.87
N ASP A 16 -7.05 31.29 9.61
CA ASP A 16 -7.98 30.15 9.53
C ASP A 16 -9.13 30.28 10.55
N ILE A 17 -9.06 31.28 11.45
CA ILE A 17 -10.05 31.48 12.50
C ILE A 17 -11.16 32.40 12.00
N LYS A 18 -12.38 31.88 11.90
CA LYS A 18 -13.55 32.65 11.42
C LYS A 18 -14.18 33.52 12.51
N ASN A 19 -14.16 33.08 13.75
CA ASN A 19 -14.82 33.75 14.86
C ASN A 19 -13.88 33.86 16.05
N PHE A 20 -13.81 35.05 16.63
CA PHE A 20 -13.10 35.32 17.88
C PHE A 20 -14.12 35.66 18.96
N HIS A 21 -13.94 35.05 20.12
CA HIS A 21 -14.77 35.28 21.30
C HIS A 21 -13.87 35.77 22.45
N ASP A 22 -14.02 37.01 22.85
CA ASP A 22 -13.29 37.57 23.96
C ASP A 22 -14.08 37.42 25.25
N TYR A 23 -13.46 36.80 26.25
CA TYR A 23 -13.99 36.70 27.59
C TYR A 23 -13.22 37.59 28.54
N ARG A 24 -13.87 38.60 29.08
CA ARG A 24 -13.28 39.55 30.00
C ARG A 24 -14.02 39.52 31.33
N LEU A 25 -13.27 39.71 32.42
CA LEU A 25 -13.87 39.74 33.76
C LEU A 25 -14.31 41.20 34.06
N ASP A 26 -15.54 41.38 34.46
CA ASP A 26 -16.07 42.65 34.93
C ASP A 26 -15.80 42.87 36.41
N ALA A 27 -15.50 41.82 37.17
CA ALA A 27 -15.16 41.83 38.58
C ALA A 27 -14.28 40.63 38.96
N CYS A 28 -13.58 40.72 40.06
CA CYS A 28 -12.74 39.66 40.61
C CYS A 28 -13.65 38.45 41.03
N PRO A 29 -13.41 37.27 40.51
CA PRO A 29 -14.22 36.07 40.80
C PRO A 29 -14.08 35.56 42.25
N GLU A 30 -13.03 35.97 42.98
CA GLU A 30 -12.80 35.56 44.36
C GLU A 30 -13.38 36.50 45.39
N CYS A 31 -13.25 37.84 45.20
CA CYS A 31 -13.66 38.82 46.18
C CYS A 31 -14.77 39.78 45.71
N GLY A 32 -15.20 39.68 44.44
CA GLY A 32 -16.27 40.51 43.85
C GLY A 32 -15.91 41.97 43.58
N ASN A 33 -14.64 42.38 43.77
CA ASN A 33 -14.21 43.75 43.46
C ASN A 33 -14.37 44.04 41.97
N ALA A 34 -15.11 45.10 41.62
CA ALA A 34 -15.35 45.56 40.26
C ALA A 34 -14.18 46.37 39.66
N GLU A 35 -13.27 46.85 40.48
CA GLU A 35 -12.06 47.56 40.00
C GLU A 35 -11.00 46.52 39.58
N VAL A 36 -11.12 46.01 38.34
CA VAL A 36 -10.15 45.11 37.71
C VAL A 36 -9.37 45.82 36.61
N THR A 37 -8.05 45.60 36.56
CA THR A 37 -7.18 46.16 35.52
C THR A 37 -6.71 45.05 34.59
N PHE A 38 -6.90 45.23 33.28
CA PHE A 38 -6.37 44.32 32.27
C PHE A 38 -4.86 44.49 32.16
N LEU A 39 -4.17 43.33 32.23
CA LEU A 39 -2.70 43.31 32.10
C LEU A 39 -2.32 43.26 30.62
N ASP A 40 -1.18 43.90 30.30
CA ASP A 40 -0.57 43.79 28.97
C ASP A 40 0.19 42.48 28.84
N GLN A 41 -0.55 41.38 28.79
CA GLN A 41 -0.05 40.02 28.64
C GLN A 41 -0.89 39.27 27.61
N PRO A 42 -0.30 38.29 26.85
CA PRO A 42 -1.07 37.50 25.91
C PRO A 42 -2.19 36.74 26.61
N PRO A 43 -3.38 36.63 25.99
CA PRO A 43 -4.51 35.94 26.55
C PRO A 43 -4.24 34.41 26.62
N ARG A 44 -4.94 33.71 27.50
CA ARG A 44 -5.06 32.27 27.43
C ARG A 44 -5.97 31.92 26.26
N VAL A 45 -5.46 31.10 25.32
CA VAL A 45 -6.17 30.75 24.09
C VAL A 45 -6.67 29.30 24.16
N LEU A 46 -7.94 29.09 23.81
CA LEU A 46 -8.51 27.78 23.53
C LEU A 46 -9.09 27.83 22.12
N GLN A 47 -8.67 26.92 21.25
CA GLN A 47 -9.15 26.84 19.89
C GLN A 47 -10.04 25.61 19.68
N GLN A 48 -11.14 25.77 18.96
CA GLN A 48 -12.14 24.73 18.68
C GLN A 48 -12.40 24.61 17.19
N MET A 49 -12.81 23.44 16.73
CA MET A 49 -13.25 23.18 15.35
C MET A 49 -14.64 22.54 15.40
N GLU A 50 -15.47 22.90 14.44
CA GLU A 50 -16.77 22.26 14.21
C GLU A 50 -17.02 22.06 12.71
N ILE A 51 -17.81 21.06 12.37
CA ILE A 51 -18.29 20.84 11.00
C ILE A 51 -19.43 21.81 10.72
N GLU A 52 -19.40 22.50 9.57
CA GLU A 52 -20.50 23.37 9.16
C GLU A 52 -21.79 22.56 8.95
N GLU A 53 -22.93 23.08 9.39
CA GLU A 53 -24.23 22.43 9.31
C GLU A 53 -24.65 22.07 7.88
N VAL A 54 -24.29 22.91 6.89
CA VAL A 54 -24.57 22.68 5.47
C VAL A 54 -23.28 22.31 4.74
N ILE A 55 -23.02 20.99 4.63
CA ILE A 55 -21.81 20.45 3.97
C ILE A 55 -21.92 20.46 2.43
N VAL A 56 -23.16 20.37 1.88
CA VAL A 56 -23.39 20.16 0.45
C VAL A 56 -24.02 21.37 -0.19
N ARG A 57 -23.30 22.00 -1.15
CA ARG A 57 -23.85 23.05 -2.03
C ARG A 57 -24.53 22.39 -3.22
N LYS A 58 -25.77 22.81 -3.53
CA LYS A 58 -26.55 22.35 -4.68
C LYS A 58 -26.52 23.39 -5.79
N GLU A 59 -26.34 22.93 -7.04
CA GLU A 59 -26.33 23.76 -8.23
C GLU A 59 -27.30 23.16 -9.26
N GLU A 60 -27.97 24.01 -10.04
CA GLU A 60 -28.90 23.61 -11.10
C GLU A 60 -28.51 24.27 -12.42
N HIS A 61 -28.39 23.48 -13.46
CA HIS A 61 -28.09 23.92 -14.83
C HIS A 61 -29.36 23.82 -15.66
N ARG A 62 -29.72 24.90 -16.36
CA ARG A 62 -30.92 24.96 -17.17
C ARG A 62 -30.58 25.23 -18.62
N SER A 63 -31.18 24.47 -19.55
CA SER A 63 -31.14 24.70 -21.01
C SER A 63 -32.55 24.85 -21.52
N TYR A 64 -32.82 25.96 -22.13
CA TYR A 64 -34.17 26.31 -22.61
C TYR A 64 -34.37 25.89 -24.05
N PRO A 65 -35.58 25.40 -24.43
CA PRO A 65 -35.90 25.07 -25.79
C PRO A 65 -36.03 26.31 -26.67
N VAL A 66 -35.56 26.22 -27.91
CA VAL A 66 -35.80 27.20 -28.97
C VAL A 66 -36.35 26.48 -30.19
N TRP A 67 -37.39 27.06 -30.79
CA TRP A 67 -37.91 26.57 -32.05
C TRP A 67 -37.13 27.20 -33.21
N CYS A 68 -36.75 26.40 -34.21
CA CYS A 68 -36.09 26.88 -35.43
C CYS A 68 -37.06 26.81 -36.62
N GLU A 69 -37.45 27.92 -37.17
CA GLU A 69 -38.33 27.97 -38.34
C GLU A 69 -37.70 27.35 -39.60
N GLY A 70 -36.37 27.42 -39.73
CA GLY A 70 -35.66 26.89 -40.90
C GLY A 70 -35.64 25.37 -40.96
N CYS A 71 -35.40 24.67 -39.87
CA CYS A 71 -35.39 23.20 -39.81
C CYS A 71 -36.66 22.61 -39.20
N GLN A 72 -37.59 23.43 -38.70
CA GLN A 72 -38.84 23.07 -38.03
C GLN A 72 -38.62 22.05 -36.87
N LYS A 73 -37.63 22.32 -36.02
CA LYS A 73 -37.27 21.47 -34.87
C LYS A 73 -37.01 22.28 -33.62
N VAL A 74 -37.21 21.67 -32.47
CA VAL A 74 -36.83 22.22 -31.19
C VAL A 74 -35.36 21.90 -30.94
N HIS A 75 -34.58 22.90 -30.53
CA HIS A 75 -33.19 22.77 -30.17
C HIS A 75 -32.97 23.24 -28.71
N TYR A 76 -31.93 22.68 -28.08
CA TYR A 76 -31.48 23.06 -26.77
C TYR A 76 -29.99 23.42 -26.84
N HIS A 77 -29.56 24.39 -26.04
CA HIS A 77 -28.14 24.63 -25.87
C HIS A 77 -27.50 23.43 -25.17
N PRO A 78 -26.43 22.83 -25.71
CA PRO A 78 -25.77 21.73 -25.04
C PRO A 78 -25.15 22.19 -23.68
N PHE A 79 -25.25 21.34 -22.68
CA PHE A 79 -24.52 21.59 -21.44
C PHE A 79 -23.01 21.46 -21.68
N PRO A 80 -22.16 22.22 -20.93
CA PRO A 80 -20.71 22.05 -20.97
C PRO A 80 -20.32 20.59 -20.70
N GLU A 81 -19.33 20.09 -21.42
CA GLU A 81 -18.90 18.69 -21.33
C GLU A 81 -18.51 18.29 -19.90
N ALA A 82 -17.81 19.19 -19.17
CA ALA A 82 -17.46 18.98 -17.78
C ALA A 82 -18.69 18.73 -16.90
N VAL A 83 -19.76 19.52 -17.04
CA VAL A 83 -21.02 19.35 -16.28
C VAL A 83 -21.66 18.00 -16.56
N VAL A 84 -21.64 17.56 -17.81
CA VAL A 84 -22.18 16.25 -18.20
C VAL A 84 -21.34 15.11 -17.61
N LYS A 85 -20.00 15.23 -17.65
CA LYS A 85 -19.07 14.25 -17.06
C LYS A 85 -19.19 14.15 -15.55
N GLU A 86 -19.30 15.28 -14.85
CA GLU A 86 -19.51 15.35 -13.39
C GLU A 86 -20.79 14.60 -12.99
N GLY A 87 -21.92 14.92 -13.61
CA GLY A 87 -23.22 14.43 -13.21
C GLY A 87 -23.65 14.98 -11.84
N LEU A 88 -24.36 14.19 -11.02
CA LEU A 88 -24.87 14.67 -9.73
C LEU A 88 -23.74 15.01 -8.72
N PHE A 89 -22.66 14.22 -8.70
CA PHE A 89 -21.52 14.46 -7.79
C PHE A 89 -20.38 15.08 -8.59
N LYS A 90 -20.02 16.32 -8.22
CA LYS A 90 -18.88 17.04 -8.75
C LYS A 90 -17.56 16.43 -8.22
N GLU A 91 -16.44 16.99 -8.65
CA GLU A 91 -15.10 16.42 -8.39
C GLU A 91 -14.85 16.06 -6.92
N ARG A 92 -15.17 16.97 -5.98
CA ARG A 92 -14.84 16.79 -4.56
C ARG A 92 -15.65 15.68 -3.89
N LEU A 93 -16.94 15.57 -4.19
CA LEU A 93 -17.79 14.47 -3.72
C LEU A 93 -17.42 13.14 -4.38
N THR A 94 -17.06 13.15 -5.66
CA THR A 94 -16.55 11.97 -6.37
C THR A 94 -15.26 11.46 -5.72
N ALA A 95 -14.31 12.35 -5.44
CA ALA A 95 -13.06 12.02 -4.76
C ALA A 95 -13.32 11.50 -3.33
N LEU A 96 -14.23 12.11 -2.57
CA LEU A 96 -14.57 11.68 -1.21
C LEU A 96 -15.16 10.26 -1.19
N VAL A 97 -16.07 9.95 -2.11
CA VAL A 97 -16.66 8.60 -2.22
C VAL A 97 -15.58 7.56 -2.58
N ALA A 98 -14.66 7.90 -3.48
CA ALA A 98 -13.54 7.04 -3.84
C ALA A 98 -12.56 6.84 -2.67
N TYR A 99 -12.26 7.90 -1.91
CA TYR A 99 -11.44 7.87 -0.71
C TYR A 99 -12.05 6.97 0.37
N MET A 100 -13.33 7.17 0.71
CA MET A 100 -14.02 6.31 1.66
C MET A 100 -14.04 4.83 1.21
N LYS A 101 -14.19 4.59 -0.12
CA LYS A 101 -14.16 3.24 -0.66
C LYS A 101 -12.81 2.57 -0.51
N SER A 102 -11.72 3.30 -0.66
CA SER A 102 -10.35 2.78 -0.69
C SER A 102 -9.63 2.85 0.67
N VAL A 103 -9.57 4.02 1.29
CA VAL A 103 -8.82 4.23 2.55
C VAL A 103 -9.58 3.69 3.75
N ASP A 104 -10.90 3.97 3.83
CA ASP A 104 -11.75 3.51 4.94
C ASP A 104 -12.28 2.10 4.71
N HIS A 105 -11.97 1.46 3.57
CA HIS A 105 -12.50 0.15 3.15
C HIS A 105 -14.03 0.09 3.18
N ALA A 106 -14.71 1.24 3.07
CA ALA A 106 -16.15 1.34 3.28
C ALA A 106 -16.95 0.57 2.22
N SER A 107 -17.97 -0.18 2.67
CA SER A 107 -18.94 -0.78 1.75
C SER A 107 -19.82 0.29 1.10
N PHE A 108 -20.37 0.04 -0.07
CA PHE A 108 -21.35 0.96 -0.68
C PHE A 108 -22.57 1.21 0.22
N SER A 109 -22.92 0.28 1.09
CA SER A 109 -23.98 0.46 2.09
C SER A 109 -23.55 1.43 3.19
N THR A 110 -22.31 1.38 3.63
CA THR A 110 -21.72 2.30 4.61
C THR A 110 -21.63 3.71 4.03
N ILE A 111 -21.09 3.86 2.82
CA ILE A 111 -21.01 5.15 2.15
C ILE A 111 -22.41 5.76 1.94
N ARG A 112 -23.39 4.94 1.54
CA ARG A 112 -24.78 5.40 1.40
C ARG A 112 -25.37 5.92 2.71
N LYS A 113 -25.07 5.26 3.85
CA LYS A 113 -25.51 5.72 5.16
C LYS A 113 -24.85 7.06 5.51
N PHE A 114 -23.54 7.19 5.29
CA PHE A 114 -22.81 8.44 5.52
C PHE A 114 -23.42 9.60 4.70
N VAL A 115 -23.66 9.41 3.40
CA VAL A 115 -24.28 10.43 2.53
C VAL A 115 -25.68 10.80 3.01
N ARG A 116 -26.47 9.83 3.51
CA ARG A 116 -27.79 10.10 4.06
C ARG A 116 -27.74 10.83 5.41
N ASP A 117 -26.93 10.34 6.35
CA ASP A 117 -26.98 10.74 7.75
C ASP A 117 -26.17 12.02 8.02
N VAL A 118 -25.06 12.23 7.28
CA VAL A 118 -24.15 13.36 7.46
C VAL A 118 -24.40 14.47 6.43
N MET A 119 -24.71 14.10 5.17
CA MET A 119 -24.92 15.08 4.10
C MET A 119 -26.42 15.35 3.84
N ASN A 120 -27.31 14.64 4.50
CA ASN A 120 -28.77 14.70 4.31
C ASN A 120 -29.21 14.48 2.85
N GLU A 121 -28.49 13.57 2.11
CA GLU A 121 -28.76 13.28 0.72
C GLU A 121 -29.08 11.80 0.49
N LYS A 122 -29.97 11.52 -0.47
CA LYS A 122 -30.39 10.16 -0.80
C LYS A 122 -29.81 9.73 -2.14
N VAL A 123 -28.97 8.68 -2.12
CA VAL A 123 -28.38 8.08 -3.32
C VAL A 123 -28.51 6.56 -3.32
N SER A 124 -28.53 5.95 -4.50
CA SER A 124 -28.52 4.48 -4.59
C SER A 124 -27.09 3.91 -4.52
N ARG A 125 -26.97 2.65 -4.10
CA ARG A 125 -25.68 1.92 -4.17
C ARG A 125 -25.16 1.82 -5.62
N GLY A 126 -26.06 1.64 -6.58
CA GLY A 126 -25.70 1.59 -8.00
C GLY A 126 -25.12 2.92 -8.51
N TYR A 127 -25.63 4.05 -8.02
CA TYR A 127 -25.08 5.36 -8.32
C TYR A 127 -23.66 5.52 -7.70
N LEU A 128 -23.49 5.19 -6.43
CA LEU A 128 -22.17 5.24 -5.77
C LEU A 128 -21.13 4.36 -6.48
N ARG A 129 -21.54 3.19 -6.99
CA ARG A 129 -20.66 2.35 -7.81
C ARG A 129 -20.21 3.09 -9.08
N LYS A 130 -21.13 3.76 -9.80
CA LYS A 130 -20.77 4.57 -10.97
C LYS A 130 -19.83 5.72 -10.63
N VAL A 131 -19.99 6.35 -9.47
CA VAL A 131 -19.10 7.42 -8.97
C VAL A 131 -17.69 6.88 -8.75
N VAL A 132 -17.54 5.72 -8.12
CA VAL A 132 -16.24 5.08 -7.89
C VAL A 132 -15.61 4.62 -9.22
N GLU A 133 -16.40 4.11 -10.17
CA GLU A 133 -15.92 3.76 -11.52
C GLU A 133 -15.39 4.99 -12.28
N LYS A 134 -16.03 6.17 -12.15
CA LYS A 134 -15.52 7.43 -12.72
C LYS A 134 -14.17 7.83 -12.08
N ALA A 135 -14.07 7.75 -10.76
CA ALA A 135 -12.80 8.02 -10.09
C ALA A 135 -11.71 7.03 -10.52
N SER A 136 -12.06 5.74 -10.68
CA SER A 136 -11.13 4.73 -11.19
C SER A 136 -10.65 5.04 -12.60
N ALA A 137 -11.54 5.50 -13.49
CA ALA A 137 -11.16 5.92 -14.84
C ALA A 137 -10.18 7.11 -14.83
N ALA A 138 -10.37 8.06 -13.90
CA ALA A 138 -9.44 9.18 -13.71
C ALA A 138 -8.03 8.75 -13.25
N LEU A 139 -7.93 7.57 -12.63
CA LEU A 139 -6.69 7.01 -12.11
C LEU A 139 -5.99 6.02 -13.05
N GLU A 140 -6.54 5.80 -14.25
CA GLU A 140 -5.98 4.87 -15.23
C GLU A 140 -4.58 5.28 -15.67
N ALA A 141 -4.40 6.52 -16.13
CA ALA A 141 -3.10 6.99 -16.62
C ALA A 141 -2.01 6.96 -15.54
N PRO A 142 -2.21 7.45 -14.29
CA PRO A 142 -1.25 7.29 -13.22
C PRO A 142 -0.90 5.83 -12.89
N TYR A 143 -1.87 4.92 -12.96
CA TYR A 143 -1.64 3.48 -12.76
C TYR A 143 -0.77 2.89 -13.85
N GLU A 144 -1.10 3.16 -15.13
CA GLU A 144 -0.34 2.69 -16.28
C GLU A 144 1.08 3.27 -16.34
N GLU A 145 1.28 4.50 -15.85
CA GLU A 145 2.59 5.11 -15.70
C GLU A 145 3.48 4.26 -14.75
N LEU A 146 2.96 3.88 -13.57
CA LEU A 146 3.69 3.04 -12.63
C LEU A 146 3.90 1.62 -13.18
N LEU A 147 2.90 1.05 -13.85
CA LEU A 147 3.02 -0.27 -14.47
C LEU A 147 4.16 -0.32 -15.49
N LYS A 148 4.29 0.71 -16.32
CA LYS A 148 5.39 0.83 -17.29
C LYS A 148 6.76 1.09 -16.63
N ARG A 149 6.77 1.65 -15.42
CA ARG A 149 8.00 1.93 -14.70
C ARG A 149 8.57 0.69 -14.00
N LEU A 150 7.71 -0.24 -13.55
CA LEU A 150 8.13 -1.43 -12.79
C LEU A 150 9.29 -2.23 -13.43
N PRO A 151 9.29 -2.54 -14.74
CA PRO A 151 10.36 -3.28 -15.37
C PRO A 151 11.75 -2.58 -15.33
N LEU A 152 11.78 -1.28 -15.03
CA LEU A 152 12.97 -0.46 -14.99
C LEU A 152 13.53 -0.25 -13.57
N GLU A 153 12.88 -0.82 -12.55
CA GLU A 153 13.31 -0.70 -11.17
C GLU A 153 14.49 -1.63 -10.86
N GLN A 154 15.46 -1.14 -10.11
CA GLN A 154 16.64 -1.93 -9.72
C GLN A 154 16.33 -2.91 -8.58
N ALA A 155 15.31 -2.62 -7.77
CA ALA A 155 14.90 -3.46 -6.66
C ALA A 155 13.39 -3.42 -6.48
N LEU A 156 12.74 -4.58 -6.41
CA LEU A 156 11.31 -4.73 -6.17
C LEU A 156 11.09 -5.77 -5.08
N ASN A 157 10.14 -5.52 -4.18
CA ASN A 157 9.59 -6.54 -3.30
C ASN A 157 8.23 -6.99 -3.83
N VAL A 158 8.04 -8.28 -4.01
CA VAL A 158 6.79 -8.87 -4.55
C VAL A 158 6.21 -9.89 -3.58
N ASP A 159 4.90 -9.85 -3.43
CA ASP A 159 4.14 -10.82 -2.64
C ASP A 159 2.73 -10.96 -3.25
N GLU A 160 2.00 -12.02 -2.92
CA GLU A 160 0.65 -12.22 -3.39
C GLU A 160 -0.28 -12.77 -2.32
N THR A 161 -1.55 -12.42 -2.40
CA THR A 161 -2.58 -12.93 -1.49
C THR A 161 -3.82 -13.37 -2.26
N GLY A 162 -4.55 -14.33 -1.70
CA GLY A 162 -5.81 -14.79 -2.30
C GLY A 162 -6.82 -13.65 -2.44
N HIS A 163 -7.50 -13.60 -3.56
CA HIS A 163 -8.60 -12.69 -3.88
C HIS A 163 -9.83 -13.47 -4.33
N LYS A 164 -11.01 -12.85 -4.27
CA LYS A 164 -12.25 -13.41 -4.83
C LYS A 164 -12.86 -12.43 -5.84
N ASP A 165 -13.21 -12.91 -7.02
CA ASP A 165 -13.98 -12.17 -8.01
C ASP A 165 -15.19 -12.97 -8.43
N ASN A 166 -16.40 -12.45 -8.21
CA ASN A 166 -17.67 -13.18 -8.40
C ASN A 166 -17.69 -14.56 -7.71
N GLY A 167 -17.04 -14.69 -6.53
CA GLY A 167 -16.89 -15.94 -5.82
C GLY A 167 -15.77 -16.85 -6.34
N GLY A 168 -15.26 -16.61 -7.55
CA GLY A 168 -14.13 -17.33 -8.14
C GLY A 168 -12.80 -16.98 -7.47
N LYS A 169 -11.83 -17.90 -7.53
CA LYS A 169 -10.49 -17.73 -6.96
C LYS A 169 -9.64 -16.88 -7.88
N PHE A 170 -9.11 -15.79 -7.35
CA PHE A 170 -8.15 -14.87 -7.95
C PHE A 170 -7.02 -14.61 -6.96
N TRP A 171 -6.01 -13.85 -7.38
CA TRP A 171 -4.87 -13.46 -6.58
C TRP A 171 -4.59 -11.98 -6.75
N THR A 172 -4.35 -11.28 -5.65
CA THR A 172 -3.81 -9.92 -5.69
C THR A 172 -2.31 -10.00 -5.51
N TRP A 173 -1.58 -9.55 -6.50
CA TRP A 173 -0.15 -9.37 -6.52
C TRP A 173 0.20 -7.96 -6.09
N VAL A 174 1.29 -7.81 -5.37
CA VAL A 174 1.84 -6.56 -4.90
C VAL A 174 3.26 -6.43 -5.43
N PHE A 175 3.53 -5.36 -6.13
CA PHE A 175 4.87 -4.98 -6.60
C PHE A 175 5.25 -3.69 -5.89
N ARG A 176 6.24 -3.74 -5.02
CA ARG A 176 6.65 -2.61 -4.21
C ARG A 176 8.07 -2.17 -4.56
N ALA A 177 8.17 -0.99 -5.15
CA ALA A 177 9.42 -0.24 -5.36
C ALA A 177 9.74 0.60 -4.10
N GLU A 178 10.80 1.37 -4.15
CA GLU A 178 11.23 2.24 -3.04
C GLU A 178 10.17 3.30 -2.69
N LEU A 179 9.61 3.98 -3.70
CA LEU A 179 8.71 5.14 -3.53
C LEU A 179 7.28 4.91 -4.00
N TYR A 180 6.94 3.72 -4.46
CA TYR A 180 5.58 3.39 -4.86
C TYR A 180 5.26 1.91 -4.73
N VAL A 181 3.98 1.60 -4.76
CA VAL A 181 3.45 0.23 -4.78
C VAL A 181 2.41 0.09 -5.86
N LEU A 182 2.43 -1.03 -6.58
CA LEU A 182 1.42 -1.37 -7.58
C LEU A 182 0.72 -2.67 -7.19
N PHE A 183 -0.61 -2.67 -7.31
CA PHE A 183 -1.44 -3.85 -7.08
C PHE A 183 -2.00 -4.36 -8.41
N LYS A 184 -1.93 -5.68 -8.62
CA LYS A 184 -2.47 -6.37 -9.79
C LYS A 184 -3.34 -7.54 -9.35
N ILE A 185 -4.54 -7.68 -9.91
CA ILE A 185 -5.43 -8.80 -9.60
C ILE A 185 -5.50 -9.73 -10.82
N ASP A 186 -5.03 -10.96 -10.65
CA ASP A 186 -5.01 -11.95 -11.69
C ASP A 186 -5.69 -13.27 -11.28
N LYS A 187 -6.11 -14.05 -12.26
CA LYS A 187 -6.71 -15.37 -12.05
C LYS A 187 -5.68 -16.41 -11.62
N THR A 188 -4.42 -16.22 -12.02
CA THR A 188 -3.33 -17.16 -11.72
C THR A 188 -2.42 -16.70 -10.59
N ARG A 189 -1.81 -17.64 -9.89
CA ARG A 189 -0.69 -17.46 -8.95
C ARG A 189 0.65 -17.83 -9.59
N GLY A 190 0.70 -18.00 -10.89
CA GLY A 190 1.88 -18.49 -11.61
C GLY A 190 2.84 -17.37 -12.04
N SER A 191 4.05 -17.78 -12.49
CA SER A 191 5.10 -16.90 -13.01
C SER A 191 4.66 -16.05 -14.21
N LYS A 192 3.56 -16.44 -14.89
CA LYS A 192 2.99 -15.62 -15.98
C LYS A 192 2.68 -14.20 -15.56
N VAL A 193 2.23 -13.96 -14.32
CA VAL A 193 1.93 -12.59 -13.84
C VAL A 193 3.21 -11.75 -13.73
N LEU A 194 4.31 -12.37 -13.27
CA LEU A 194 5.62 -11.72 -13.22
C LEU A 194 6.11 -11.37 -14.63
N LEU A 195 5.95 -12.29 -15.57
CA LEU A 195 6.28 -12.08 -16.98
C LEU A 195 5.43 -10.96 -17.61
N ASP A 196 4.12 -10.97 -17.39
CA ASP A 196 3.18 -9.97 -17.92
C ASP A 196 3.46 -8.55 -17.36
N VAL A 197 3.99 -8.43 -16.14
CA VAL A 197 4.25 -7.15 -15.45
C VAL A 197 5.69 -6.68 -15.64
N LEU A 198 6.68 -7.57 -15.55
CA LEU A 198 8.10 -7.22 -15.52
C LEU A 198 8.82 -7.52 -16.85
N GLY A 199 8.24 -8.38 -17.69
CA GLY A 199 8.86 -8.83 -18.95
C GLY A 199 9.91 -9.92 -18.73
N GLU A 200 10.60 -10.28 -19.82
CA GLU A 200 11.66 -11.28 -19.84
C GLU A 200 13.04 -10.71 -19.46
N GLU A 201 13.22 -9.41 -19.62
CA GLU A 201 14.50 -8.68 -19.50
C GLU A 201 14.61 -7.85 -18.21
N PHE A 202 13.86 -8.22 -17.16
CA PHE A 202 13.96 -7.51 -15.89
C PHE A 202 15.37 -7.67 -15.31
N ASP A 203 16.13 -6.58 -15.22
CA ASP A 203 17.53 -6.54 -14.77
C ASP A 203 17.70 -6.12 -13.30
N GLY A 204 16.60 -5.98 -12.57
CA GLY A 204 16.61 -5.67 -11.15
C GLY A 204 16.67 -6.91 -10.25
N VAL A 205 16.70 -6.69 -8.94
CA VAL A 205 16.60 -7.75 -7.92
C VAL A 205 15.16 -7.86 -7.42
N LEU A 206 14.61 -9.07 -7.46
CA LEU A 206 13.25 -9.37 -7.00
C LEU A 206 13.27 -9.96 -5.58
N GLY A 207 12.91 -9.18 -4.56
CA GLY A 207 12.68 -9.66 -3.20
C GLY A 207 11.33 -10.38 -3.08
N CYS A 208 11.33 -11.66 -2.68
CA CYS A 208 10.12 -12.47 -2.60
C CYS A 208 10.24 -13.61 -1.58
N ASP A 209 9.17 -14.38 -1.38
CA ASP A 209 9.22 -15.65 -0.64
C ASP A 209 9.78 -16.82 -1.49
N TYR A 210 9.84 -18.02 -0.91
CA TYR A 210 10.34 -19.22 -1.59
C TYR A 210 9.23 -19.97 -2.33
N PHE A 211 8.36 -19.26 -3.06
CA PHE A 211 7.26 -19.87 -3.81
C PHE A 211 7.66 -20.25 -5.25
N SER A 212 7.10 -21.32 -5.76
CA SER A 212 7.48 -21.91 -7.06
C SER A 212 7.33 -20.98 -8.27
N ALA A 213 6.44 -20.00 -8.23
CA ALA A 213 6.30 -19.03 -9.31
C ALA A 213 7.55 -18.17 -9.50
N TYR A 214 8.18 -17.76 -8.38
CA TYR A 214 9.42 -16.99 -8.39
C TYR A 214 10.60 -17.85 -8.87
N HIS A 215 10.68 -19.12 -8.43
CA HIS A 215 11.68 -20.07 -8.93
C HIS A 215 11.58 -20.24 -10.44
N LYS A 216 10.37 -20.41 -10.96
CA LYS A 216 10.14 -20.57 -12.37
C LYS A 216 10.55 -19.32 -13.16
N TYR A 217 10.17 -18.13 -12.72
CA TYR A 217 10.53 -16.87 -13.34
C TYR A 217 12.06 -16.64 -13.32
N MET A 218 12.69 -16.90 -12.17
CA MET A 218 14.15 -16.83 -12.01
C MET A 218 14.88 -17.79 -12.97
N SER A 219 14.41 -19.03 -13.08
CA SER A 219 15.04 -20.06 -13.92
C SER A 219 14.82 -19.83 -15.42
N ASP A 220 13.59 -19.44 -15.82
CA ASP A 220 13.25 -19.28 -17.24
C ASP A 220 13.94 -18.06 -17.86
N PHE A 221 14.17 -17.00 -17.10
CA PHE A 221 14.66 -15.70 -17.60
C PHE A 221 15.95 -15.21 -16.92
N ASN A 222 16.60 -16.05 -16.11
CA ASN A 222 17.84 -15.71 -15.40
C ASN A 222 17.73 -14.46 -14.51
N ILE A 223 16.58 -14.28 -13.87
CA ILE A 223 16.30 -13.12 -13.01
C ILE A 223 17.00 -13.25 -11.66
N THR A 224 17.61 -12.18 -11.19
CA THR A 224 18.21 -12.12 -9.84
C THR A 224 17.09 -12.01 -8.78
N VAL A 225 17.13 -12.92 -7.78
CA VAL A 225 16.11 -13.01 -6.73
C VAL A 225 16.77 -12.95 -5.36
N GLN A 226 16.20 -12.16 -4.46
CA GLN A 226 16.47 -12.19 -3.02
C GLN A 226 15.34 -12.91 -2.31
N PHE A 227 15.56 -14.15 -1.87
CA PHE A 227 14.58 -14.87 -1.05
C PHE A 227 14.52 -14.33 0.38
N CYS A 228 13.32 -14.20 0.91
CA CYS A 228 13.05 -13.66 2.24
C CYS A 228 13.64 -14.54 3.35
N ILE A 229 14.60 -14.01 4.11
CA ILE A 229 15.20 -14.73 5.23
C ILE A 229 14.22 -14.89 6.41
N ALA A 230 13.21 -14.03 6.55
CA ALA A 230 12.20 -14.21 7.59
C ALA A 230 11.37 -15.49 7.35
N HIS A 231 11.06 -15.82 6.10
CA HIS A 231 10.43 -17.09 5.73
C HIS A 231 11.37 -18.27 5.97
N LEU A 232 12.63 -18.14 5.60
CA LEU A 232 13.65 -19.16 5.87
C LEU A 232 13.78 -19.45 7.38
N ILE A 233 13.81 -18.41 8.24
CA ILE A 233 13.84 -18.57 9.71
C ILE A 233 12.61 -19.36 10.20
N ARG A 234 11.44 -19.12 9.64
CA ARG A 234 10.22 -19.86 10.03
C ARG A 234 10.36 -21.36 9.70
N ASP A 235 10.87 -21.66 8.50
CA ASP A 235 11.07 -23.04 8.06
C ASP A 235 12.17 -23.73 8.89
N ILE A 236 13.26 -23.03 9.24
CA ILE A 236 14.32 -23.56 10.12
C ILE A 236 13.82 -23.78 11.55
N LYS A 237 12.97 -22.87 12.08
CA LYS A 237 12.33 -23.08 13.39
C LYS A 237 11.45 -24.32 13.40
N PHE A 238 10.79 -24.64 12.29
CA PHE A 238 10.06 -25.89 12.15
C PHE A 238 11.01 -27.10 12.29
N LEU A 239 12.17 -27.09 11.61
CA LEU A 239 13.18 -28.16 11.77
C LEU A 239 13.67 -28.28 13.21
N ALA A 240 13.99 -27.16 13.87
CA ALA A 240 14.43 -27.10 15.25
C ALA A 240 13.38 -27.55 16.29
N GLY A 241 12.10 -27.69 15.87
CA GLY A 241 11.00 -28.20 16.67
C GLY A 241 10.67 -29.68 16.46
N LEU A 242 11.34 -30.35 15.52
CA LEU A 242 11.04 -31.75 15.22
C LEU A 242 11.52 -32.72 16.31
N PRO A 243 10.83 -33.86 16.51
CA PRO A 243 11.21 -34.88 17.51
C PRO A 243 12.57 -35.51 17.25
N ASP A 244 12.96 -35.67 15.97
CA ASP A 244 14.24 -36.27 15.60
C ASP A 244 15.41 -35.38 16.05
N ALA A 245 16.27 -35.94 16.93
CA ALA A 245 17.32 -35.18 17.59
C ALA A 245 18.38 -34.63 16.61
N GLU A 246 18.73 -35.37 15.56
CA GLU A 246 19.74 -34.95 14.59
C GLU A 246 19.18 -33.82 13.68
N THR A 247 17.93 -33.94 13.20
CA THR A 247 17.26 -32.89 12.43
C THR A 247 17.06 -31.62 13.26
N ARG A 248 16.66 -31.79 14.54
CA ARG A 248 16.53 -30.67 15.47
C ARG A 248 17.87 -29.95 15.67
N ALA A 249 18.94 -30.68 15.96
CA ALA A 249 20.27 -30.10 16.16
C ALA A 249 20.79 -29.38 14.90
N TYR A 250 20.53 -29.92 13.71
CA TYR A 250 20.80 -29.24 12.44
C TYR A 250 20.03 -27.92 12.32
N GLY A 251 18.73 -27.91 12.60
CA GLY A 251 17.89 -26.72 12.59
C GLY A 251 18.37 -25.68 13.62
N GLU A 252 18.75 -26.09 14.83
CA GLU A 252 19.28 -25.21 15.87
C GLU A 252 20.60 -24.54 15.46
N ARG A 253 21.54 -25.29 14.85
CA ARG A 253 22.80 -24.74 14.32
C ARG A 253 22.54 -23.71 13.22
N LEU A 254 21.65 -23.98 12.25
CA LEU A 254 21.27 -23.04 11.23
C LEU A 254 20.63 -21.78 11.81
N LEU A 255 19.71 -21.95 12.75
CA LEU A 255 19.03 -20.82 13.40
C LEU A 255 20.03 -19.92 14.15
N ALA A 256 21.01 -20.53 14.83
CA ALA A 256 22.06 -19.78 15.50
C ALA A 256 22.93 -18.97 14.52
N ALA A 257 23.33 -19.57 13.40
CA ALA A 257 24.12 -18.89 12.36
C ALA A 257 23.36 -17.70 11.74
N ILE A 258 22.07 -17.86 11.41
CA ILE A 258 21.24 -16.76 10.87
C ILE A 258 21.01 -15.66 11.91
N LYS A 259 20.78 -16.00 13.19
CA LYS A 259 20.66 -15.02 14.26
C LYS A 259 21.96 -14.21 14.44
N ALA A 260 23.13 -14.84 14.27
CA ALA A 260 24.41 -14.14 14.30
C ALA A 260 24.51 -13.10 13.17
N MET A 261 24.08 -13.43 11.96
CA MET A 261 24.03 -12.47 10.86
C MET A 261 23.09 -11.28 11.16
N PHE A 262 21.91 -11.53 11.74
CA PHE A 262 21.01 -10.43 12.12
C PHE A 262 21.59 -9.54 13.23
N LYS A 263 22.42 -10.07 14.11
CA LYS A 263 23.18 -9.24 15.07
C LYS A 263 24.13 -8.28 14.33
N VAL A 264 24.83 -8.78 13.31
CA VAL A 264 25.68 -7.91 12.46
C VAL A 264 24.81 -6.82 11.80
N ILE A 265 23.67 -7.17 11.20
CA ILE A 265 22.77 -6.21 10.54
C ILE A 265 22.28 -5.14 11.52
N HIS A 266 21.92 -5.50 12.76
CA HIS A 266 21.42 -4.55 13.74
C HIS A 266 22.49 -3.58 14.29
N HIS A 267 23.78 -3.90 14.16
CA HIS A 267 24.89 -3.02 14.55
C HIS A 267 25.49 -2.26 13.35
N ARG A 268 24.74 -2.16 12.24
CA ARG A 268 25.19 -1.49 11.03
C ARG A 268 25.68 -0.06 11.28
N ASP A 269 24.88 0.72 12.02
CA ASP A 269 25.16 2.14 12.24
C ASP A 269 26.32 2.39 13.24
N GLU A 270 26.75 1.34 13.96
CA GLU A 270 27.85 1.35 14.92
C GLU A 270 29.17 0.82 14.32
N THR A 271 29.14 0.36 13.05
CA THR A 271 30.25 -0.36 12.43
C THR A 271 30.72 0.38 11.17
N ASP A 272 32.04 0.49 11.00
CA ASP A 272 32.65 1.01 9.78
C ASP A 272 32.19 0.23 8.53
N PRO A 273 31.78 0.92 7.44
CA PRO A 273 31.18 0.25 6.27
C PRO A 273 31.98 -0.91 5.68
N PRO A 274 33.32 -0.83 5.47
CA PRO A 274 34.10 -1.96 5.04
C PRO A 274 34.16 -3.12 6.05
N ALA A 275 34.16 -2.83 7.35
CA ALA A 275 34.13 -3.86 8.39
C ALA A 275 32.76 -4.53 8.44
N PHE A 276 31.67 -3.76 8.31
CA PHE A 276 30.31 -4.27 8.23
C PHE A 276 30.13 -5.21 7.03
N GLN A 277 30.62 -4.80 5.85
CA GLN A 277 30.56 -5.62 4.64
C GLN A 277 31.28 -6.98 4.83
N ARG A 278 32.52 -6.96 5.34
CA ARG A 278 33.26 -8.19 5.64
C ARG A 278 32.53 -9.08 6.67
N ALA A 279 31.93 -8.49 7.70
CA ALA A 279 31.19 -9.25 8.71
C ALA A 279 29.93 -9.91 8.13
N LEU A 280 29.23 -9.26 7.19
CA LEU A 280 28.10 -9.86 6.48
C LEU A 280 28.54 -11.03 5.58
N GLU A 281 29.64 -10.87 4.85
CA GLU A 281 30.19 -11.93 3.99
C GLU A 281 30.63 -13.15 4.83
N GLN A 282 31.31 -12.93 5.95
CA GLN A 282 31.66 -14.01 6.88
C GLN A 282 30.43 -14.70 7.48
N ALA A 283 29.39 -13.93 7.82
CA ALA A 283 28.15 -14.50 8.34
C ALA A 283 27.42 -15.34 7.26
N ARG A 284 27.41 -14.88 6.00
CA ARG A 284 26.90 -15.65 4.86
C ARG A 284 27.64 -16.98 4.72
N ASP A 285 28.99 -16.92 4.68
CA ASP A 285 29.83 -18.10 4.47
C ASP A 285 29.61 -19.11 5.61
N ARG A 286 29.49 -18.62 6.84
CA ARG A 286 29.16 -19.47 8.00
C ARG A 286 27.80 -20.14 7.87
N ILE A 287 26.77 -19.43 7.39
CA ILE A 287 25.44 -20.01 7.18
C ILE A 287 25.51 -21.10 6.10
N LEU A 288 26.21 -20.86 4.99
CA LEU A 288 26.39 -21.84 3.91
C LEU A 288 27.18 -23.08 4.39
N GLU A 289 28.23 -22.88 5.16
CA GLU A 289 28.98 -23.99 5.79
C GLU A 289 28.08 -24.88 6.67
N VAL A 290 27.30 -24.25 7.56
CA VAL A 290 26.38 -24.99 8.44
C VAL A 290 25.28 -25.69 7.64
N ALA A 291 24.74 -25.03 6.61
CA ALA A 291 23.66 -25.57 5.79
C ALA A 291 24.08 -26.80 4.95
N LEU A 292 25.33 -26.86 4.50
CA LEU A 292 25.82 -27.85 3.59
C LEU A 292 26.79 -28.88 4.23
N GLY A 293 27.22 -28.63 5.47
CA GLY A 293 28.17 -29.45 6.20
C GLY A 293 27.54 -30.77 6.73
N GLU A 294 27.38 -30.85 8.03
CA GLU A 294 26.81 -32.04 8.68
C GLU A 294 25.29 -32.08 8.54
N VAL A 295 24.80 -32.58 7.42
CA VAL A 295 23.36 -32.75 7.13
C VAL A 295 22.91 -34.13 7.55
N PRO A 296 21.91 -34.26 8.45
CA PRO A 296 21.34 -35.57 8.77
C PRO A 296 20.73 -36.22 7.53
N SER A 297 21.20 -37.39 7.17
CA SER A 297 20.70 -38.16 6.04
C SER A 297 20.65 -39.62 6.41
N ARG A 298 19.54 -40.30 6.13
CA ARG A 298 19.38 -41.73 6.30
C ARG A 298 18.43 -42.25 5.21
N LEU A 299 18.80 -43.36 4.64
CA LEU A 299 17.94 -44.08 3.74
C LEU A 299 17.23 -45.25 4.47
N ASP A 300 15.96 -45.49 4.21
CA ASP A 300 15.26 -46.67 4.65
C ASP A 300 15.67 -47.89 3.79
N ALA A 301 15.13 -49.09 4.11
CA ALA A 301 15.41 -50.33 3.41
C ALA A 301 15.04 -50.29 1.90
N ASN A 302 14.22 -49.33 1.49
CA ASN A 302 13.77 -49.10 0.11
C ASN A 302 14.53 -47.97 -0.59
N GLY A 303 15.57 -47.40 0.04
CA GLY A 303 16.33 -46.29 -0.50
C GLY A 303 15.64 -44.92 -0.38
N LYS A 304 14.59 -44.78 0.41
CA LYS A 304 13.88 -43.51 0.64
C LYS A 304 14.53 -42.71 1.77
N GLU A 305 14.70 -41.42 1.53
CA GLU A 305 15.24 -40.48 2.51
C GLU A 305 14.34 -40.38 3.76
N MET A 306 14.84 -40.80 4.91
CA MET A 306 14.12 -40.79 6.18
C MET A 306 14.15 -39.43 6.89
N LYS A 307 15.17 -38.61 6.63
CA LYS A 307 15.33 -37.25 7.21
C LYS A 307 15.09 -36.19 6.15
N ARG A 308 13.95 -36.33 5.49
CA ARG A 308 13.55 -35.58 4.31
C ARG A 308 13.61 -34.06 4.52
N GLU A 309 13.24 -33.59 5.72
CA GLU A 309 13.16 -32.16 6.03
C GLU A 309 14.56 -31.53 6.06
N ALA A 310 15.53 -32.14 6.72
CA ALA A 310 16.92 -31.66 6.75
C ALA A 310 17.56 -31.74 5.35
N PHE A 311 17.33 -32.86 4.63
CA PHE A 311 17.80 -33.04 3.27
C PHE A 311 17.24 -31.96 2.31
N ASN A 312 15.94 -31.68 2.39
CA ASN A 312 15.29 -30.64 1.57
C ASN A 312 15.84 -29.24 1.89
N MET A 313 16.12 -28.95 3.15
CA MET A 313 16.73 -27.67 3.53
C MET A 313 18.15 -27.54 2.96
N ALA A 314 18.98 -28.56 3.11
CA ALA A 314 20.32 -28.57 2.51
C ALA A 314 20.30 -28.47 0.98
N ARG A 315 19.37 -29.19 0.32
CA ARG A 315 19.16 -29.07 -1.12
C ARG A 315 18.78 -27.66 -1.54
N ARG A 316 17.88 -27.00 -0.78
CA ARG A 316 17.47 -25.62 -1.01
C ARG A 316 18.67 -24.67 -0.96
N PHE A 317 19.58 -24.82 0.00
CA PHE A 317 20.82 -24.03 0.05
C PHE A 317 21.79 -24.36 -1.08
N ARG A 318 21.88 -25.62 -1.49
CA ARG A 318 22.76 -26.06 -2.59
C ARG A 318 22.30 -25.46 -3.92
N GLU A 319 21.01 -25.48 -4.19
CA GLU A 319 20.42 -25.00 -5.44
C GLU A 319 20.27 -23.48 -5.48
N ASN A 320 19.85 -22.86 -4.36
CA ASN A 320 19.43 -21.47 -4.33
C ASN A 320 20.04 -20.64 -3.18
N GLY A 321 21.12 -21.15 -2.52
CA GLY A 321 21.67 -20.50 -1.35
C GLY A 321 22.13 -19.05 -1.58
N LYS A 322 22.68 -18.76 -2.75
CA LYS A 322 23.12 -17.41 -3.11
C LYS A 322 21.97 -16.40 -3.09
N ALA A 323 20.79 -16.80 -3.56
CA ALA A 323 19.62 -15.94 -3.61
C ALA A 323 19.06 -15.50 -2.23
N TYR A 324 19.61 -15.99 -1.12
CA TYR A 324 19.33 -15.48 0.22
C TYR A 324 20.22 -14.31 0.64
N PHE A 325 21.24 -13.97 -0.14
CA PHE A 325 22.30 -13.05 0.23
C PHE A 325 22.57 -11.95 -0.78
N GLU A 326 21.69 -11.77 -1.78
CA GLU A 326 21.80 -10.68 -2.76
C GLU A 326 21.78 -9.30 -2.12
N PHE A 327 21.09 -9.15 -0.97
CA PHE A 327 21.05 -7.91 -0.19
C PHE A 327 22.44 -7.47 0.31
N ILE A 328 23.42 -8.34 0.36
CA ILE A 328 24.80 -8.02 0.80
C ILE A 328 25.51 -7.19 -0.27
N THR A 329 25.25 -7.48 -1.54
CA THR A 329 25.94 -6.89 -2.70
C THR A 329 25.09 -5.90 -3.47
N THR A 330 23.77 -5.91 -3.28
CA THR A 330 22.83 -5.08 -4.05
C THR A 330 22.20 -4.00 -3.16
N PRO A 331 22.52 -2.72 -3.38
CA PRO A 331 21.87 -1.62 -2.67
C PRO A 331 20.35 -1.60 -2.91
N GLY A 332 19.60 -1.16 -1.90
CA GLY A 332 18.14 -0.98 -2.00
C GLY A 332 17.30 -2.24 -1.78
N ILE A 333 17.91 -3.45 -1.74
CA ILE A 333 17.21 -4.67 -1.35
C ILE A 333 17.52 -5.05 0.09
N GLY A 334 16.48 -5.45 0.85
CA GLY A 334 16.64 -5.92 2.23
C GLY A 334 16.68 -7.45 2.33
N PRO A 335 17.13 -8.00 3.49
CA PRO A 335 17.17 -9.44 3.72
C PRO A 335 15.78 -10.07 3.85
N THR A 336 14.73 -9.27 3.97
CA THR A 336 13.36 -9.75 4.20
C THR A 336 12.37 -9.08 3.25
N ASN A 337 11.25 -9.76 2.98
CA ASN A 337 10.17 -9.26 2.13
C ASN A 337 9.05 -8.53 2.93
N ASN A 338 9.37 -8.04 4.14
CA ASN A 338 8.40 -7.41 5.04
C ASN A 338 7.67 -6.22 4.40
N LEU A 339 8.31 -5.52 3.48
CA LEU A 339 7.73 -4.36 2.80
C LEU A 339 6.52 -4.74 1.93
N ALA A 340 6.64 -5.82 1.13
CA ALA A 340 5.51 -6.32 0.36
C ALA A 340 4.43 -6.94 1.26
N GLU A 341 4.84 -7.68 2.32
CA GLU A 341 3.90 -8.23 3.28
C GLU A 341 3.04 -7.16 3.99
N GLN A 342 3.62 -6.00 4.31
CA GLN A 342 2.87 -4.87 4.88
C GLN A 342 1.84 -4.32 3.89
N ALA A 343 2.20 -4.18 2.62
CA ALA A 343 1.27 -3.74 1.58
C ALA A 343 0.13 -4.77 1.34
N VAL A 344 0.44 -6.07 1.41
CA VAL A 344 -0.58 -7.13 1.33
C VAL A 344 -1.60 -7.03 2.47
N ARG A 345 -1.21 -6.62 3.69
CA ARG A 345 -2.14 -6.48 4.82
C ARG A 345 -3.28 -5.51 4.53
N PHE A 346 -3.01 -4.42 3.83
CA PHE A 346 -4.02 -3.46 3.40
C PHE A 346 -5.12 -4.14 2.56
N VAL A 347 -4.73 -4.93 1.58
CA VAL A 347 -5.65 -5.69 0.71
C VAL A 347 -6.42 -6.75 1.50
N VAL A 348 -5.77 -7.42 2.45
CA VAL A 348 -6.43 -8.42 3.31
C VAL A 348 -7.53 -7.79 4.16
N LEU A 349 -7.34 -6.57 4.67
CA LEU A 349 -8.37 -5.82 5.41
C LEU A 349 -9.54 -5.47 4.50
N ASP A 350 -9.27 -4.88 3.32
CA ASP A 350 -10.32 -4.56 2.34
C ASP A 350 -11.14 -5.80 1.98
N ARG A 351 -10.49 -6.91 1.67
CA ARG A 351 -11.13 -8.18 1.31
C ARG A 351 -12.05 -8.71 2.41
N ARG A 352 -11.71 -8.55 3.69
CA ARG A 352 -12.55 -8.98 4.83
C ARG A 352 -13.85 -8.19 4.89
N ILE A 353 -13.83 -6.92 4.52
CA ILE A 353 -15.00 -6.03 4.56
C ILE A 353 -15.83 -6.14 3.28
N THR A 354 -15.17 -6.08 2.13
CA THR A 354 -15.81 -6.01 0.81
C THR A 354 -16.13 -7.38 0.21
N GLN A 355 -15.48 -8.43 0.70
CA GLN A 355 -15.56 -9.81 0.24
C GLN A 355 -15.14 -10.01 -1.23
N GLY A 356 -14.25 -9.14 -1.73
CA GLY A 356 -13.70 -9.17 -3.07
C GLY A 356 -14.48 -8.35 -4.09
N THR A 357 -14.22 -8.62 -5.36
CA THR A 357 -14.71 -7.83 -6.49
C THR A 357 -15.84 -8.52 -7.26
N ARG A 358 -16.43 -7.78 -8.21
CA ARG A 358 -17.50 -8.27 -9.11
C ARG A 358 -17.15 -7.90 -10.54
N GLY A 359 -16.34 -8.74 -11.19
CA GLY A 359 -15.94 -8.60 -12.60
C GLY A 359 -14.79 -7.62 -12.83
N LEU A 360 -14.39 -7.49 -14.11
CA LEU A 360 -13.19 -6.75 -14.53
C LEU A 360 -13.14 -5.33 -13.99
N LYS A 361 -14.20 -4.51 -14.18
CA LYS A 361 -14.25 -3.14 -13.68
C LYS A 361 -14.04 -3.03 -12.17
N GLY A 362 -14.51 -4.03 -11.40
CA GLY A 362 -14.29 -4.07 -9.97
C GLY A 362 -12.83 -4.33 -9.62
N ARG A 363 -12.15 -5.22 -10.36
CA ARG A 363 -10.71 -5.49 -10.19
C ARG A 363 -9.87 -4.27 -10.53
N GLU A 364 -10.06 -3.67 -11.71
CA GLU A 364 -9.37 -2.45 -12.15
C GLU A 364 -9.57 -1.30 -11.15
N THR A 365 -10.77 -1.16 -10.60
CA THR A 365 -11.06 -0.15 -9.57
C THR A 365 -10.22 -0.38 -8.31
N CYS A 366 -10.12 -1.62 -7.83
CA CYS A 366 -9.30 -1.96 -6.69
C CYS A 366 -7.80 -1.74 -6.97
N GLU A 367 -7.31 -2.25 -8.10
CA GLU A 367 -5.92 -2.09 -8.53
C GLU A 367 -5.50 -0.62 -8.52
N ARG A 368 -6.28 0.25 -9.18
CA ARG A 368 -5.99 1.68 -9.33
C ARG A 368 -6.07 2.43 -8.00
N LEU A 369 -7.16 2.24 -7.25
CA LEU A 369 -7.35 2.93 -5.98
C LEU A 369 -6.35 2.49 -4.92
N TRP A 370 -6.08 1.19 -4.78
CA TRP A 370 -5.10 0.68 -3.82
C TRP A 370 -3.68 1.15 -4.16
N THR A 371 -3.34 1.17 -5.45
CA THR A 371 -2.05 1.70 -5.94
C THR A 371 -1.87 3.17 -5.56
N VAL A 372 -2.89 4.00 -5.81
CA VAL A 372 -2.84 5.43 -5.43
C VAL A 372 -2.72 5.61 -3.93
N VAL A 373 -3.56 4.93 -3.14
CA VAL A 373 -3.54 5.06 -1.66
C VAL A 373 -2.21 4.61 -1.09
N GLY A 374 -1.72 3.43 -1.50
CA GLY A 374 -0.45 2.89 -1.03
C GLY A 374 0.74 3.77 -1.43
N THR A 375 0.77 4.24 -2.67
CA THR A 375 1.85 5.11 -3.18
C THR A 375 1.85 6.47 -2.49
N CYS A 376 0.69 7.11 -2.35
CA CYS A 376 0.58 8.39 -1.63
C CYS A 376 1.05 8.26 -0.18
N ALA A 377 0.68 7.18 0.51
CA ALA A 377 1.13 6.93 1.88
C ALA A 377 2.66 6.79 1.97
N MET A 378 3.29 6.10 1.02
CA MET A 378 4.76 5.96 0.96
C MET A 378 5.47 7.29 0.72
N GLN A 379 4.86 8.18 -0.05
CA GLN A 379 5.41 9.48 -0.43
C GLN A 379 5.03 10.61 0.54
N GLY A 380 4.28 10.34 1.62
CA GLY A 380 3.76 11.38 2.52
C GLY A 380 2.76 12.33 1.86
N ARG A 381 2.12 11.93 0.75
CA ARG A 381 1.13 12.72 0.00
C ARG A 381 -0.28 12.41 0.48
N SER A 382 -1.17 13.40 0.40
CA SER A 382 -2.60 13.15 0.62
C SER A 382 -3.21 12.35 -0.53
N ALA A 383 -3.69 11.14 -0.24
CA ALA A 383 -4.42 10.33 -1.22
C ALA A 383 -5.73 11.02 -1.66
N PHE A 384 -6.41 11.73 -0.74
CA PHE A 384 -7.61 12.49 -1.10
C PHE A 384 -7.33 13.59 -2.12
N GLU A 385 -6.30 14.42 -1.88
CA GLU A 385 -5.95 15.52 -2.79
C GLU A 385 -5.45 14.99 -4.14
N PHE A 386 -4.73 13.86 -4.16
CA PHE A 386 -4.33 13.22 -5.41
C PHE A 386 -5.54 12.72 -6.21
N ILE A 387 -6.47 12.00 -5.57
CA ILE A 387 -7.71 11.52 -6.22
C ILE A 387 -8.53 12.71 -6.72
N LEU A 388 -8.64 13.79 -5.93
CA LEU A 388 -9.36 15.00 -6.32
C LEU A 388 -8.73 15.67 -7.55
N ALA A 389 -7.41 15.80 -7.58
CA ALA A 389 -6.70 16.37 -8.72
C ALA A 389 -6.89 15.51 -9.99
N ALA A 390 -6.78 14.19 -9.88
CA ALA A 390 -7.01 13.28 -11.01
C ALA A 390 -8.46 13.33 -11.52
N VAL A 391 -9.44 13.32 -10.62
CA VAL A 391 -10.87 13.42 -10.98
C VAL A 391 -11.17 14.76 -11.65
N ARG A 392 -10.60 15.86 -11.14
CA ARG A 392 -10.74 17.20 -11.74
C ARG A 392 -10.17 17.25 -13.15
N ALA A 393 -8.96 16.73 -13.35
CA ALA A 393 -8.33 16.65 -14.66
C ALA A 393 -9.17 15.80 -15.63
N HIS A 394 -9.66 14.65 -15.18
CA HIS A 394 -10.52 13.78 -15.98
C HIS A 394 -11.82 14.46 -16.45
N PHE A 395 -12.51 15.20 -15.56
CA PHE A 395 -13.74 15.90 -15.92
C PHE A 395 -13.48 17.05 -16.91
N ARG A 396 -12.31 17.66 -16.86
CA ARG A 396 -11.90 18.74 -17.77
C ARG A 396 -11.19 18.27 -19.03
N SER A 397 -11.01 16.94 -19.20
CA SER A 397 -10.22 16.38 -20.29
C SER A 397 -8.75 16.87 -20.29
N GLU A 398 -8.20 17.11 -19.10
CA GLU A 398 -6.81 17.47 -18.86
C GLU A 398 -5.96 16.25 -18.51
N PRO A 399 -4.62 16.30 -18.66
CA PRO A 399 -3.74 15.22 -18.23
C PRO A 399 -3.85 14.95 -16.72
N ALA A 400 -3.90 13.67 -16.34
CA ALA A 400 -3.89 13.28 -14.93
C ALA A 400 -2.53 13.59 -14.27
N PRO A 401 -2.52 13.89 -12.95
CA PRO A 401 -1.26 14.07 -12.22
C PRO A 401 -0.45 12.77 -12.15
N SER A 402 0.88 12.87 -12.17
CA SER A 402 1.77 11.72 -12.00
C SER A 402 1.83 11.21 -10.57
N LEU A 403 1.90 9.87 -10.42
CA LEU A 403 2.21 9.19 -9.15
C LEU A 403 3.72 9.01 -8.95
N LEU A 404 4.52 9.12 -9.99
CA LEU A 404 5.97 9.10 -9.84
C LEU A 404 6.43 10.28 -8.99
N PRO A 405 7.44 10.10 -8.12
CA PRO A 405 8.04 11.21 -7.42
C PRO A 405 8.60 12.21 -8.44
N ALA A 406 8.48 13.51 -8.14
CA ALA A 406 9.20 14.51 -8.92
C ALA A 406 10.70 14.16 -8.86
N LEU A 407 11.31 14.01 -10.03
CA LEU A 407 12.76 13.91 -10.12
C LEU A 407 13.32 15.22 -9.57
N GLY A 408 13.88 15.18 -8.36
CA GLY A 408 14.54 16.31 -7.70
C GLY A 408 15.80 16.71 -8.43
#